data_75ef8295972bc5f28bf93161d92bd2d9
#
_entry.id   75ef8295972bc5f28bf93161d92bd2d9
#
_cell.length_a   1.000
_cell.length_b   1.000
_cell.length_c   1.000
_cell.angle_alpha   90.00
_cell.angle_beta   90.00
_cell.angle_gamma   90.00
#
_symmetry.space_group_name_H-M   'P 1'
#
loop_
_entity.id
_entity.type
_entity.pdbx_description
1 polymer ?
#
loop_
_entity_poly.entity_id
_entity_poly.type
_entity_poly.pdbx_seq_one_letter_code
_entity_poly.pdbx_strand_id
1 'polypeptide(L)'
;MGAFTGGDRAGILAASRLGPICLGSFFHKRHLLLLPYLDAGGTDGDVAMVEKSQPITKAGLKKVEKELLHLETVRRREVADKIHAAHELASTQNNAEYEDAKNEQAMVEGRIAQFRSLITNASIIDEAGAHKSKLVMLGSNVKVKSDGKSQEYTIVGPAEADPREGKISNESPVGRALMGKKLNDEVQVSVPKGLISMKITKIG
;
A
#
# COMPACT_ATOMS: atom_id res chain seq x y z
N MET A 1 7.99 47.19 43.34
CA MET A 1 6.84 47.48 44.18
C MET A 1 5.69 46.72 43.61
N GLY A 2 5.29 45.71 44.17
CA GLY A 2 4.55 45.14 45.18
C GLY A 2 4.41 43.62 44.94
N ALA A 3 4.90 42.89 45.89
CA ALA A 3 4.69 41.48 46.13
C ALA A 3 3.33 41.26 46.82
N PHE A 4 2.75 40.08 46.64
CA PHE A 4 1.86 39.42 47.59
C PHE A 4 1.77 37.94 47.17
N THR A 5 2.49 37.02 47.75
CA THR A 5 2.38 36.19 48.96
C THR A 5 1.04 35.50 49.16
N GLY A 6 1.06 34.17 49.09
CA GLY A 6 0.76 33.32 50.21
C GLY A 6 -0.59 32.64 50.20
N GLY A 7 -0.59 31.35 50.49
CA GLY A 7 -1.73 30.70 51.10
C GLY A 7 -1.81 29.19 50.91
N ASP A 8 -1.00 28.45 51.67
CA ASP A 8 -1.18 27.05 52.06
C ASP A 8 -2.53 26.75 52.71
N ARG A 9 -2.94 25.47 52.59
CA ARG A 9 -3.49 24.55 53.63
C ARG A 9 -4.22 23.40 52.95
N ALA A 10 -3.73 22.14 52.89
CA ALA A 10 -3.57 21.19 54.00
C ALA A 10 -4.90 20.86 54.74
N GLY A 11 -5.23 19.59 54.70
CA GLY A 11 -6.27 18.96 55.54
C GLY A 11 -6.75 17.65 54.94
N ILE A 12 -6.12 16.53 55.15
CA ILE A 12 -6.14 15.55 56.24
C ILE A 12 -7.42 14.69 56.29
N LEU A 13 -7.18 13.38 56.06
CA LEU A 13 -7.69 12.17 56.73
C LEU A 13 -9.21 11.93 56.84
N ALA A 14 -9.66 10.74 56.40
CA ALA A 14 -9.97 9.68 57.37
C ALA A 14 -10.40 8.37 56.70
N ALA A 15 -9.82 7.30 57.17
CA ALA A 15 -10.15 5.89 56.91
C ALA A 15 -11.32 5.44 57.81
N SER A 16 -12.09 4.46 57.36
CA SER A 16 -12.83 3.47 58.18
C SER A 16 -13.27 2.36 57.27
N ARG A 17 -12.72 1.23 57.28
CA ARG A 17 -12.83 -0.05 58.02
C ARG A 17 -14.26 -0.42 58.39
N LEU A 18 -14.52 -1.69 58.08
CA LEU A 18 -15.39 -2.73 58.62
C LEU A 18 -16.24 -3.33 57.51
N GLY A 19 -16.24 -4.60 57.22
CA GLY A 19 -16.03 -5.83 57.92
C GLY A 19 -17.11 -6.82 57.45
N PRO A 20 -16.88 -8.14 57.42
CA PRO A 20 -17.70 -9.10 56.68
C PRO A 20 -18.83 -9.68 57.52
N ILE A 21 -19.95 -10.01 56.91
CA ILE A 21 -20.96 -10.89 57.54
C ILE A 21 -21.31 -12.04 56.58
N CYS A 22 -21.15 -13.21 57.16
CA CYS A 22 -21.44 -14.57 56.68
C CYS A 22 -22.93 -14.91 56.60
N LEU A 23 -23.15 -16.00 55.98
CA LEU A 23 -24.19 -17.04 56.12
C LEU A 23 -25.51 -16.86 55.38
N GLY A 24 -25.79 -17.89 54.63
CA GLY A 24 -27.13 -18.24 54.17
C GLY A 24 -27.15 -19.33 53.10
N SER A 25 -26.85 -20.54 53.55
CA SER A 25 -27.06 -21.80 52.83
C SER A 25 -28.52 -21.98 52.46
N PHE A 26 -28.86 -22.23 51.22
CA PHE A 26 -30.06 -22.99 50.85
C PHE A 26 -29.86 -23.81 49.57
N PHE A 27 -29.83 -25.10 49.78
CA PHE A 27 -29.84 -26.18 48.81
C PHE A 27 -31.13 -26.16 48.03
N HIS A 28 -31.10 -26.11 46.70
CA HIS A 28 -32.12 -26.73 45.88
C HIS A 28 -31.55 -27.26 44.56
N LYS A 29 -31.42 -28.55 44.48
CA LYS A 29 -31.18 -29.31 43.27
C LYS A 29 -32.30 -29.06 42.27
N ARG A 30 -31.97 -28.51 41.10
CA ARG A 30 -32.74 -28.73 39.88
C ARG A 30 -31.77 -28.98 38.74
N HIS A 31 -31.71 -30.20 38.32
CA HIS A 31 -31.15 -30.68 37.07
C HIS A 31 -31.75 -29.87 35.90
N LEU A 32 -30.95 -29.06 35.26
CA LEU A 32 -31.25 -28.54 33.96
C LEU A 32 -30.01 -28.72 33.11
N LEU A 33 -30.16 -29.48 32.06
CA LEU A 33 -29.17 -29.79 31.04
C LEU A 33 -28.57 -28.50 30.50
N LEU A 34 -27.37 -28.16 30.95
CA LEU A 34 -26.56 -27.06 30.38
C LEU A 34 -25.80 -27.66 29.20
N LEU A 35 -26.31 -27.40 28.00
CA LEU A 35 -25.50 -27.44 26.78
C LEU A 35 -24.29 -26.55 27.01
N PRO A 36 -23.06 -26.99 26.72
CA PRO A 36 -21.92 -26.08 26.70
C PRO A 36 -22.13 -25.14 25.52
N TYR A 37 -22.49 -23.89 25.81
CA TYR A 37 -22.28 -22.76 24.91
C TYR A 37 -20.77 -22.68 24.68
N LEU A 38 -20.33 -23.20 23.54
CA LEU A 38 -19.00 -22.95 23.01
C LEU A 38 -18.89 -21.44 22.86
N ASP A 39 -18.19 -20.85 23.82
CA ASP A 39 -17.61 -19.52 23.70
C ASP A 39 -16.70 -19.52 22.48
N ALA A 40 -17.27 -19.17 21.34
CA ALA A 40 -16.50 -18.78 20.18
C ALA A 40 -15.81 -17.48 20.53
N GLY A 41 -14.67 -17.60 21.22
CA GLY A 41 -13.74 -16.52 21.43
C GLY A 41 -13.47 -15.88 20.07
N GLY A 42 -14.15 -14.79 19.80
CA GLY A 42 -13.80 -13.89 18.74
C GLY A 42 -12.38 -13.42 19.00
N THR A 43 -11.43 -14.06 18.35
CA THR A 43 -10.15 -13.43 18.12
C THR A 43 -10.47 -12.23 17.20
N ASP A 44 -10.62 -11.07 17.82
CA ASP A 44 -10.38 -9.81 17.11
C ASP A 44 -8.97 -9.92 16.55
N GLY A 45 -8.87 -10.54 15.38
CA GLY A 45 -7.70 -10.44 14.56
C GLY A 45 -7.61 -8.97 14.17
N ASP A 46 -6.79 -8.22 14.88
CA ASP A 46 -6.14 -7.04 14.34
C ASP A 46 -5.53 -7.48 13.02
N VAL A 47 -6.29 -7.31 11.95
CA VAL A 47 -5.77 -7.34 10.60
C VAL A 47 -4.98 -6.05 10.49
N ALA A 48 -3.81 -6.02 11.15
CA ALA A 48 -2.80 -5.07 10.82
C ALA A 48 -2.65 -5.21 9.30
N MET A 49 -3.16 -4.24 8.55
CA MET A 49 -2.86 -4.10 7.14
C MET A 49 -1.34 -3.99 7.08
N VAL A 50 -0.68 -5.13 6.89
CA VAL A 50 0.73 -5.17 6.57
C VAL A 50 0.81 -4.49 5.22
N GLU A 51 1.06 -3.19 5.24
CA GLU A 51 1.32 -2.42 4.03
C GLU A 51 2.51 -3.07 3.35
N LYS A 52 2.20 -3.76 2.25
CA LYS A 52 3.16 -4.58 1.52
C LYS A 52 4.21 -3.64 0.96
N SER A 53 5.45 -3.77 1.43
CA SER A 53 6.57 -2.99 0.91
C SER A 53 6.65 -3.17 -0.60
N GLN A 54 6.70 -2.05 -1.34
CA GLN A 54 6.75 -2.08 -2.79
C GLN A 54 8.19 -1.93 -3.25
N PRO A 55 8.74 -2.94 -3.92
CA PRO A 55 10.10 -2.88 -4.44
C PRO A 55 10.16 -1.87 -5.59
N ILE A 56 11.12 -0.95 -5.54
CA ILE A 56 11.32 0.12 -6.52
C ILE A 56 12.82 0.36 -6.74
N THR A 57 13.20 0.71 -7.96
CA THR A 57 14.57 1.12 -8.26
C THR A 57 14.84 2.54 -7.80
N LYS A 58 16.12 2.91 -7.63
CA LYS A 58 16.48 4.30 -7.31
C LYS A 58 16.05 5.28 -8.40
N ALA A 59 16.09 4.84 -9.67
CA ALA A 59 15.67 5.64 -10.80
C ALA A 59 14.14 5.84 -10.81
N GLY A 60 13.39 4.79 -10.52
CA GLY A 60 11.94 4.83 -10.45
C GLY A 60 11.43 5.68 -9.29
N LEU A 61 12.07 5.59 -8.12
CA LEU A 61 11.73 6.43 -6.98
C LEU A 61 11.83 7.92 -7.34
N LYS A 62 12.96 8.33 -7.95
CA LYS A 62 13.14 9.71 -8.42
C LYS A 62 12.09 10.14 -9.45
N LYS A 63 11.66 9.21 -10.31
CA LYS A 63 10.62 9.47 -11.32
C LYS A 63 9.26 9.74 -10.65
N VAL A 64 8.92 8.91 -9.67
CA VAL A 64 7.69 9.06 -8.88
C VAL A 64 7.71 10.34 -8.04
N GLU A 65 8.82 10.65 -7.38
CA GLU A 65 8.97 11.90 -6.63
C GLU A 65 8.80 13.15 -7.52
N LYS A 66 9.38 13.12 -8.71
CA LYS A 66 9.23 14.22 -9.68
C LYS A 66 7.78 14.37 -10.15
N GLU A 67 7.10 13.25 -10.41
CA GLU A 67 5.69 13.26 -10.82
C GLU A 67 4.79 13.73 -9.68
N LEU A 68 5.05 13.31 -8.44
CA LEU A 68 4.37 13.80 -7.26
C LEU A 68 4.50 15.32 -7.12
N LEU A 69 5.72 15.84 -7.23
CA LEU A 69 5.97 17.28 -7.19
C LEU A 69 5.20 18.03 -8.27
N HIS A 70 5.16 17.49 -9.49
CA HIS A 70 4.39 18.09 -10.60
C HIS A 70 2.88 18.10 -10.29
N LEU A 71 2.34 17.02 -9.76
CA LEU A 71 0.93 16.96 -9.37
C LEU A 71 0.59 17.98 -8.28
N GLU A 72 1.45 18.10 -7.27
CA GLU A 72 1.23 19.00 -6.13
C GLU A 72 1.40 20.48 -6.47
N THR A 73 2.34 20.81 -7.35
CA THR A 73 2.68 22.22 -7.65
C THR A 73 1.95 22.76 -8.87
N VAL A 74 1.79 21.95 -9.92
CA VAL A 74 1.21 22.39 -11.19
C VAL A 74 -0.24 21.94 -11.31
N ARG A 75 -0.49 20.61 -11.30
CA ARG A 75 -1.84 20.09 -11.61
C ARG A 75 -2.88 20.50 -10.58
N ARG A 76 -2.53 20.47 -9.29
CA ARG A 76 -3.43 20.92 -8.22
C ARG A 76 -3.85 22.37 -8.41
N ARG A 77 -2.94 23.24 -8.85
CA ARG A 77 -3.22 24.65 -9.11
C ARG A 77 -4.12 24.83 -10.33
N GLU A 78 -3.79 24.16 -11.45
CA GLU A 78 -4.59 24.21 -12.67
C GLU A 78 -6.05 23.79 -12.42
N VAL A 79 -6.24 22.75 -11.62
CA VAL A 79 -7.59 22.28 -11.29
C VAL A 79 -8.31 23.24 -10.35
N ALA A 80 -7.60 23.86 -9.40
CA ALA A 80 -8.18 24.90 -8.55
C ALA A 80 -8.64 26.12 -9.36
N ASP A 81 -7.83 26.55 -10.35
CA ASP A 81 -8.17 27.65 -11.26
C ASP A 81 -9.41 27.29 -12.12
N LYS A 82 -9.51 26.04 -12.60
CA LYS A 82 -10.71 25.57 -13.33
C LYS A 82 -11.97 25.59 -12.45
N ILE A 83 -11.87 25.14 -11.20
CA ILE A 83 -12.99 25.16 -10.25
C ILE A 83 -13.45 26.59 -10.02
N HIS A 84 -12.50 27.51 -9.83
CA HIS A 84 -12.80 28.92 -9.63
C HIS A 84 -13.50 29.52 -10.85
N ALA A 85 -12.97 29.31 -12.06
CA ALA A 85 -13.56 29.79 -13.30
C ALA A 85 -14.98 29.22 -13.53
N ALA A 86 -15.16 27.93 -13.29
CA ALA A 86 -16.47 27.28 -13.40
C ALA A 86 -17.47 27.81 -12.37
N HIS A 87 -17.00 28.14 -11.16
CA HIS A 87 -17.85 28.73 -10.13
C HIS A 87 -18.29 30.15 -10.46
N GLU A 88 -17.42 30.98 -11.06
CA GLU A 88 -17.78 32.34 -11.49
C GLU A 88 -18.81 32.35 -12.61
N LEU A 89 -18.78 31.34 -13.51
CA LEU A 89 -19.74 31.20 -14.60
C LEU A 89 -21.07 30.59 -14.18
N ALA A 90 -21.14 30.03 -12.96
CA ALA A 90 -22.29 29.28 -12.44
C ALA A 90 -23.46 30.19 -12.00
N SER A 91 -23.99 31.01 -12.88
CA SER A 91 -25.26 31.71 -12.62
C SER A 91 -26.49 30.85 -12.88
N THR A 92 -26.36 29.59 -13.30
CA THR A 92 -27.46 28.68 -13.66
C THR A 92 -27.29 27.29 -13.04
N GLN A 93 -28.40 26.70 -12.62
CA GLN A 93 -28.61 25.56 -11.74
C GLN A 93 -27.97 24.21 -12.08
N ASN A 94 -27.25 24.05 -13.19
CA ASN A 94 -26.57 22.81 -13.55
C ASN A 94 -25.22 23.15 -14.20
N ASN A 95 -24.21 23.31 -13.38
CA ASN A 95 -22.87 23.55 -13.91
C ASN A 95 -22.08 22.26 -14.07
N ALA A 96 -22.27 21.58 -15.20
CA ALA A 96 -21.53 20.36 -15.53
C ALA A 96 -20.01 20.58 -15.49
N GLU A 97 -19.54 21.77 -15.90
CA GLU A 97 -18.10 22.12 -15.84
C GLU A 97 -17.55 22.19 -14.43
N TYR A 98 -18.37 22.65 -13.47
CA TYR A 98 -17.99 22.64 -12.05
C TYR A 98 -17.87 21.20 -11.50
N GLU A 99 -18.85 20.35 -11.80
CA GLU A 99 -18.80 18.95 -11.38
C GLU A 99 -17.62 18.21 -12.02
N ASP A 100 -17.34 18.45 -13.30
CA ASP A 100 -16.18 17.87 -13.98
C ASP A 100 -14.86 18.34 -13.34
N ALA A 101 -14.73 19.61 -13.03
CA ALA A 101 -13.55 20.17 -12.36
C ALA A 101 -13.38 19.60 -10.94
N LYS A 102 -14.47 19.37 -10.20
CA LYS A 102 -14.46 18.69 -8.88
C LYS A 102 -14.04 17.23 -8.99
N ASN A 103 -14.52 16.52 -10.01
CA ASN A 103 -14.09 15.15 -10.29
C ASN A 103 -12.60 15.10 -10.64
N GLU A 104 -12.11 16.03 -11.48
CA GLU A 104 -10.69 16.15 -11.79
C GLU A 104 -9.85 16.41 -10.52
N GLN A 105 -10.34 17.26 -9.61
CA GLN A 105 -9.70 17.50 -8.31
C GLN A 105 -9.57 16.20 -7.50
N ALA A 106 -10.66 15.44 -7.38
CA ALA A 106 -10.66 14.18 -6.65
C ALA A 106 -9.67 13.17 -7.26
N MET A 107 -9.57 13.09 -8.58
CA MET A 107 -8.60 12.24 -9.28
C MET A 107 -7.15 12.67 -9.00
N VAL A 108 -6.85 13.96 -9.03
CA VAL A 108 -5.50 14.49 -8.74
C VAL A 108 -5.12 14.22 -7.29
N GLU A 109 -6.00 14.48 -6.32
CA GLU A 109 -5.74 14.20 -4.91
C GLU A 109 -5.58 12.70 -4.65
N GLY A 110 -6.40 11.86 -5.27
CA GLY A 110 -6.25 10.40 -5.21
C GLY A 110 -4.90 9.93 -5.74
N ARG A 111 -4.41 10.51 -6.84
CA ARG A 111 -3.09 10.19 -7.41
C ARG A 111 -1.95 10.63 -6.52
N ILE A 112 -2.05 11.82 -5.91
CA ILE A 112 -1.09 12.33 -4.92
C ILE A 112 -1.02 11.38 -3.73
N ALA A 113 -2.16 10.95 -3.19
CA ALA A 113 -2.21 10.02 -2.07
C ALA A 113 -1.56 8.67 -2.42
N GLN A 114 -1.82 8.13 -3.62
CA GLN A 114 -1.19 6.91 -4.10
C GLN A 114 0.34 7.02 -4.17
N PHE A 115 0.86 8.11 -4.75
CA PHE A 115 2.31 8.30 -4.85
C PHE A 115 2.97 8.51 -3.49
N ARG A 116 2.33 9.23 -2.57
CA ARG A 116 2.82 9.38 -1.20
C ARG A 116 2.90 8.03 -0.48
N SER A 117 1.85 7.22 -0.56
CA SER A 117 1.84 5.87 0.02
C SER A 117 2.93 4.99 -0.62
N LEU A 118 3.10 5.05 -1.94
CA LEU A 118 4.14 4.32 -2.65
C LEU A 118 5.54 4.71 -2.16
N ILE A 119 5.83 6.00 -2.02
CA ILE A 119 7.13 6.50 -1.54
C ILE A 119 7.37 6.07 -0.09
N THR A 120 6.34 6.15 0.76
CA THR A 120 6.45 5.74 2.18
C THR A 120 6.75 4.24 2.31
N ASN A 121 6.14 3.41 1.47
CA ASN A 121 6.27 1.95 1.50
C ASN A 121 7.33 1.41 0.52
N ALA A 122 8.14 2.30 -0.09
CA ALA A 122 9.14 1.94 -1.06
C ALA A 122 10.31 1.15 -0.43
N SER A 123 10.62 -0.01 -1.01
CA SER A 123 11.82 -0.78 -0.70
C SER A 123 12.80 -0.67 -1.88
N ILE A 124 13.94 -0.04 -1.66
CA ILE A 124 14.92 0.19 -2.71
C ILE A 124 15.60 -1.13 -3.10
N ILE A 125 15.59 -1.45 -4.39
CA ILE A 125 16.23 -2.63 -4.97
C ILE A 125 17.71 -2.36 -5.23
N ASP A 126 18.58 -3.32 -4.89
CA ASP A 126 19.97 -3.30 -5.29
C ASP A 126 20.15 -3.87 -6.71
N GLU A 127 20.10 -2.99 -7.71
CA GLU A 127 20.29 -3.34 -9.12
C GLU A 127 21.68 -3.91 -9.40
N ALA A 128 22.71 -3.41 -8.70
CA ALA A 128 24.09 -3.85 -8.90
C ALA A 128 24.31 -5.31 -8.46
N GLY A 129 23.60 -5.74 -7.42
CA GLY A 129 23.58 -7.14 -6.99
C GLY A 129 22.76 -8.02 -7.96
N ALA A 130 21.66 -7.51 -8.49
CA ALA A 130 20.81 -8.22 -9.42
C ALA A 130 21.53 -8.56 -10.74
N HIS A 131 22.30 -7.63 -11.30
CA HIS A 131 23.06 -7.85 -12.53
C HIS A 131 24.21 -8.87 -12.41
N LYS A 132 24.69 -9.14 -11.21
CA LYS A 132 25.75 -10.14 -10.94
C LYS A 132 25.18 -11.52 -10.61
N SER A 133 23.89 -11.63 -10.42
CA SER A 133 23.22 -12.87 -10.03
C SER A 133 23.10 -13.84 -11.21
N LYS A 134 23.27 -15.14 -10.90
CA LYS A 134 22.96 -16.22 -11.87
C LYS A 134 21.46 -16.54 -11.93
N LEU A 135 20.67 -15.90 -11.10
CA LEU A 135 19.21 -16.04 -11.00
C LEU A 135 18.55 -14.74 -11.43
N VAL A 136 17.41 -14.84 -12.06
CA VAL A 136 16.57 -13.69 -12.36
C VAL A 136 16.00 -13.11 -11.06
N MET A 137 16.36 -11.87 -10.77
CA MET A 137 15.91 -11.12 -9.59
C MET A 137 15.25 -9.81 -10.03
N LEU A 138 14.64 -9.11 -9.08
CA LEU A 138 14.21 -7.72 -9.30
C LEU A 138 15.42 -6.85 -9.67
N GLY A 139 15.28 -6.04 -10.72
CA GLY A 139 16.35 -5.23 -11.29
C GLY A 139 17.17 -5.95 -12.39
N SER A 140 16.99 -7.27 -12.60
CA SER A 140 17.70 -8.00 -13.64
C SER A 140 17.19 -7.68 -15.03
N ASN A 141 18.13 -7.58 -15.99
CA ASN A 141 17.83 -7.53 -17.42
C ASN A 141 17.88 -8.95 -18.01
N VAL A 142 16.78 -9.43 -18.57
CA VAL A 142 16.64 -10.81 -19.03
C VAL A 142 16.32 -10.84 -20.52
N LYS A 143 17.19 -11.51 -21.30
CA LYS A 143 16.92 -11.77 -22.71
C LYS A 143 16.28 -13.14 -22.86
N VAL A 144 15.10 -13.19 -23.43
CA VAL A 144 14.36 -14.43 -23.69
C VAL A 144 14.15 -14.64 -25.17
N LYS A 145 14.07 -15.90 -25.56
CA LYS A 145 13.72 -16.30 -26.92
C LYS A 145 12.39 -17.04 -26.90
N SER A 146 11.41 -16.56 -27.66
CA SER A 146 10.10 -17.17 -27.84
C SER A 146 9.75 -17.17 -29.32
N ASP A 147 9.29 -18.29 -29.85
CA ASP A 147 8.87 -18.46 -31.27
C ASP A 147 9.87 -17.88 -32.28
N GLY A 148 11.18 -18.09 -32.03
CA GLY A 148 12.25 -17.59 -32.90
C GLY A 148 12.59 -16.11 -32.73
N LYS A 149 11.83 -15.34 -31.96
CA LYS A 149 12.08 -13.93 -31.68
C LYS A 149 12.80 -13.76 -30.32
N SER A 150 13.79 -12.89 -30.29
CA SER A 150 14.45 -12.50 -29.06
C SER A 150 13.82 -11.22 -28.52
N GLN A 151 13.49 -11.21 -27.23
CA GLN A 151 12.94 -10.05 -26.52
C GLN A 151 13.78 -9.81 -25.27
N GLU A 152 13.94 -8.56 -24.90
CA GLU A 152 14.68 -8.15 -23.72
C GLU A 152 13.73 -7.50 -22.73
N TYR A 153 13.80 -7.96 -21.49
CA TYR A 153 12.91 -7.53 -20.43
C TYR A 153 13.72 -7.16 -19.19
N THR A 154 13.40 -6.03 -18.60
CA THR A 154 13.89 -5.65 -17.29
C THR A 154 12.81 -5.92 -16.25
N ILE A 155 13.13 -6.72 -15.23
CA ILE A 155 12.17 -7.05 -14.17
C ILE A 155 12.20 -5.92 -13.14
N VAL A 156 11.09 -5.23 -13.00
CA VAL A 156 10.94 -4.06 -12.12
C VAL A 156 9.76 -4.23 -11.16
N GLY A 157 9.64 -3.31 -10.20
CA GLY A 157 8.45 -3.23 -9.35
C GLY A 157 7.20 -2.79 -10.12
N PRO A 158 6.00 -3.02 -9.55
CA PRO A 158 4.73 -2.69 -10.21
C PRO A 158 4.61 -1.22 -10.61
N ALA A 159 5.20 -0.32 -9.82
CA ALA A 159 5.15 1.12 -10.03
C ALA A 159 5.96 1.62 -11.24
N GLU A 160 6.96 0.83 -11.68
CA GLU A 160 7.88 1.17 -12.76
C GLU A 160 7.60 0.42 -14.05
N ALA A 161 6.59 -0.45 -14.07
CA ALA A 161 6.28 -1.28 -15.21
C ALA A 161 5.87 -0.43 -16.41
N ASP A 162 6.63 -0.57 -17.51
CA ASP A 162 6.31 -0.02 -18.81
C ASP A 162 6.60 -1.05 -19.89
N PRO A 163 5.57 -1.75 -20.38
CA PRO A 163 5.74 -2.77 -21.43
C PRO A 163 6.31 -2.23 -22.73
N ARG A 164 6.17 -0.92 -23.02
CA ARG A 164 6.70 -0.28 -24.22
C ARG A 164 8.21 -0.15 -24.16
N GLU A 165 8.75 0.06 -22.95
CA GLU A 165 10.18 0.12 -22.68
C GLU A 165 10.78 -1.26 -22.34
N GLY A 166 9.98 -2.35 -22.39
CA GLY A 166 10.42 -3.69 -22.01
C GLY A 166 10.53 -3.89 -20.48
N LYS A 167 10.01 -2.96 -19.69
CA LYS A 167 9.98 -3.05 -18.22
C LYS A 167 8.75 -3.81 -17.76
N ILE A 168 8.96 -5.00 -17.21
CA ILE A 168 7.89 -5.90 -16.79
C ILE A 168 7.84 -6.00 -15.28
N SER A 169 6.62 -5.85 -14.72
CA SER A 169 6.39 -6.05 -13.29
C SER A 169 6.64 -7.50 -12.88
N ASN A 170 7.28 -7.69 -11.73
CA ASN A 170 7.39 -8.98 -11.06
C ASN A 170 6.04 -9.64 -10.74
N GLU A 171 4.97 -8.87 -10.67
CA GLU A 171 3.60 -9.37 -10.43
C GLU A 171 2.89 -9.79 -11.72
N SER A 172 3.43 -9.41 -12.89
CA SER A 172 2.88 -9.82 -14.18
C SER A 172 3.03 -11.34 -14.40
N PRO A 173 2.20 -11.98 -15.25
CA PRO A 173 2.34 -13.41 -15.54
C PRO A 173 3.73 -13.77 -16.06
N VAL A 174 4.31 -12.93 -16.92
CA VAL A 174 5.67 -13.12 -17.48
C VAL A 174 6.71 -12.92 -16.40
N GLY A 175 6.62 -11.83 -15.62
CA GLY A 175 7.58 -11.53 -14.55
C GLY A 175 7.61 -12.63 -13.49
N ARG A 176 6.44 -13.10 -13.04
CA ARG A 176 6.34 -14.23 -12.08
C ARG A 176 6.96 -15.52 -12.60
N ALA A 177 6.78 -15.81 -13.87
CA ALA A 177 7.34 -17.01 -14.46
C ALA A 177 8.88 -16.95 -14.62
N LEU A 178 9.43 -15.75 -14.85
CA LEU A 178 10.87 -15.54 -15.00
C LEU A 178 11.61 -15.42 -13.66
N MET A 179 10.96 -14.91 -12.60
CA MET A 179 11.58 -14.74 -11.29
C MET A 179 12.16 -16.05 -10.75
N GLY A 180 13.42 -15.98 -10.25
CA GLY A 180 14.14 -17.11 -9.66
C GLY A 180 14.64 -18.15 -10.67
N LYS A 181 14.46 -17.94 -11.98
CA LYS A 181 14.95 -18.85 -13.02
C LYS A 181 16.42 -18.58 -13.34
N LYS A 182 17.05 -19.60 -13.94
CA LYS A 182 18.46 -19.59 -14.34
C LYS A 182 18.59 -19.37 -15.85
N LEU A 183 19.83 -19.10 -16.25
CA LEU A 183 20.22 -19.11 -17.65
C LEU A 183 19.88 -20.47 -18.29
N ASN A 184 19.35 -20.45 -19.51
CA ASN A 184 18.88 -21.58 -20.30
C ASN A 184 17.60 -22.29 -19.79
N ASP A 185 16.98 -21.83 -18.70
CA ASP A 185 15.71 -22.37 -18.27
C ASP A 185 14.60 -22.03 -19.31
N GLU A 186 13.69 -22.97 -19.47
CA GLU A 186 12.47 -22.77 -20.24
C GLU A 186 11.30 -22.53 -19.30
N VAL A 187 10.54 -21.49 -19.58
CA VAL A 187 9.36 -21.10 -18.80
C VAL A 187 8.14 -21.08 -19.69
N GLN A 188 7.04 -21.58 -19.17
CA GLN A 188 5.73 -21.49 -19.82
C GLN A 188 4.91 -20.40 -19.15
N VAL A 189 4.41 -19.47 -19.93
CA VAL A 189 3.61 -18.35 -19.48
C VAL A 189 2.22 -18.45 -20.07
N SER A 190 1.22 -18.48 -19.20
CA SER A 190 -0.18 -18.39 -19.61
C SER A 190 -0.54 -16.94 -19.89
N VAL A 191 -0.85 -16.64 -21.13
CA VAL A 191 -1.33 -15.32 -21.56
C VAL A 191 -2.71 -15.48 -22.22
N PRO A 192 -3.50 -14.42 -22.37
CA PRO A 192 -4.84 -14.51 -22.99
C PRO A 192 -4.85 -15.14 -24.39
N LYS A 193 -3.72 -15.13 -25.09
CA LYS A 193 -3.53 -15.73 -26.41
C LYS A 193 -3.14 -17.22 -26.39
N GLY A 194 -2.95 -17.80 -25.19
CA GLY A 194 -2.54 -19.19 -25.02
C GLY A 194 -1.27 -19.35 -24.16
N LEU A 195 -0.66 -20.54 -24.19
CA LEU A 195 0.60 -20.83 -23.52
C LEU A 195 1.77 -20.45 -24.45
N ILE A 196 2.67 -19.61 -23.94
CA ILE A 196 3.88 -19.21 -24.65
C ILE A 196 5.07 -19.82 -23.91
N SER A 197 5.93 -20.55 -24.63
CA SER A 197 7.20 -21.05 -24.12
C SER A 197 8.31 -20.04 -24.40
N MET A 198 9.06 -19.69 -23.37
CA MET A 198 10.18 -18.75 -23.44
C MET A 198 11.44 -19.41 -22.87
N LYS A 199 12.56 -19.27 -23.56
CA LYS A 199 13.88 -19.72 -23.09
C LYS A 199 14.75 -18.52 -22.72
N ILE A 200 15.31 -18.55 -21.51
CA ILE A 200 16.21 -17.52 -21.04
C ILE A 200 17.58 -17.69 -21.69
N THR A 201 18.02 -16.68 -22.44
CA THR A 201 19.27 -16.73 -23.19
C THR A 201 20.38 -15.89 -22.57
N LYS A 202 20.03 -14.88 -21.76
CA LYS A 202 20.99 -14.02 -21.05
C LYS A 202 20.34 -13.44 -19.79
N ILE A 203 21.12 -13.33 -18.73
CA ILE A 203 20.77 -12.61 -17.50
C ILE A 203 21.90 -11.59 -17.30
N GLY A 204 21.53 -10.32 -17.07
CA GLY A 204 22.46 -9.21 -16.85
C GLY A 204 21.94 -8.20 -15.87
#